data_05c03cfa7974f5001bb3f37aa9ec9ded
#
_entry.id   05c03cfa7974f5001bb3f37aa9ec9ded
#
_cell.length_a   1.000
_cell.length_b   1.000
_cell.length_c   1.000
_cell.angle_alpha   90.00
_cell.angle_beta   90.00
_cell.angle_gamma   90.00
#
_symmetry.space_group_name_H-M   'P 1'
#
loop_
_entity.id
_entity.type
_entity.pdbx_description
1 polymer ?
#
loop_
_entity_poly.entity_id
_entity_poly.type
_entity_poly.pdbx_seq_one_letter_code
_entity_poly.pdbx_strand_id
1 'polypeptide(L)'
;METIKAFKAKHKDIILKPLYGNGGAGDFRLDEGDRNLSSLHELFTGFSREPLIVQKFLPDVSNGDKRVILVNGEPVGAINRVPAKGETRSNMHVGGRPEKVGLTDRDREICAKIGPLLREKGQIFVGIDVIGDYLTEINVTSPTGIQELERFDGINVAEKIWQVIEAKRS
;
A
#
# COMPACT_ATOMS: atom_id res chain seq x y z
N MET A 1 -7.46 17.76 -14.43
CA MET A 1 -7.93 18.66 -13.35
C MET A 1 -9.42 18.48 -13.06
N GLU A 2 -10.34 18.60 -14.01
CA GLU A 2 -11.79 18.50 -13.75
C GLU A 2 -12.21 17.18 -13.11
N THR A 3 -11.65 16.06 -13.55
CA THR A 3 -11.90 14.74 -12.94
C THR A 3 -11.51 14.69 -11.45
N ILE A 4 -10.38 15.31 -11.08
CA ILE A 4 -9.92 15.37 -9.69
C ILE A 4 -10.87 16.23 -8.84
N LYS A 5 -11.30 17.39 -9.37
CA LYS A 5 -12.28 18.25 -8.69
C LYS A 5 -13.62 17.55 -8.47
N ALA A 6 -14.11 16.83 -9.49
CA ALA A 6 -15.34 16.06 -9.37
C ALA A 6 -15.22 14.95 -8.31
N PHE A 7 -14.07 14.24 -8.28
CA PHE A 7 -13.81 13.22 -7.28
C PHE A 7 -13.75 13.81 -5.86
N LYS A 8 -13.03 14.95 -5.67
CA LYS A 8 -12.97 15.67 -4.39
C LYS A 8 -14.35 16.14 -3.94
N ALA A 9 -15.14 16.70 -4.86
CA ALA A 9 -16.53 17.14 -4.55
C ALA A 9 -17.41 15.98 -4.05
N LYS A 10 -17.22 14.78 -4.63
CA LYS A 10 -17.97 13.57 -4.24
C LYS A 10 -17.51 12.99 -2.90
N HIS A 11 -16.19 12.89 -2.68
CA HIS A 11 -15.62 12.14 -1.55
C HIS A 11 -15.16 13.01 -0.39
N LYS A 12 -15.12 14.35 -0.57
CA LYS A 12 -14.79 15.37 0.43
C LYS A 12 -13.31 15.32 0.85
N ASP A 13 -12.88 14.21 1.39
CA ASP A 13 -11.55 13.95 1.92
C ASP A 13 -10.86 12.93 1.02
N ILE A 14 -9.76 13.33 0.40
CA ILE A 14 -9.04 12.54 -0.61
C ILE A 14 -7.53 12.53 -0.36
N ILE A 15 -6.88 11.53 -0.92
CA ILE A 15 -5.43 11.49 -1.10
C ILE A 15 -5.12 11.73 -2.58
N LEU A 16 -4.21 12.66 -2.85
CA LEU A 16 -3.61 12.91 -4.16
C LEU A 16 -2.14 12.52 -4.10
N LYS A 17 -1.69 11.68 -5.03
CA LYS A 17 -0.30 11.20 -5.05
C LYS A 17 0.17 10.87 -6.48
N PRO A 18 1.51 10.85 -6.75
CA PRO A 18 2.05 10.30 -7.98
C PRO A 18 1.67 8.82 -8.12
N LEU A 19 1.40 8.38 -9.37
CA LEU A 19 1.13 6.96 -9.63
C LEU A 19 2.38 6.10 -9.42
N TYR A 20 3.55 6.62 -9.80
CA TYR A 20 4.85 5.95 -9.68
C TYR A 20 5.63 6.61 -8.53
N GLY A 21 5.36 6.18 -7.32
CA GLY A 21 6.04 6.69 -6.13
C GLY A 21 6.32 5.54 -5.16
N ASN A 22 7.08 5.84 -4.11
CA ASN A 22 7.31 4.90 -3.02
C ASN A 22 7.46 5.64 -1.69
N GLY A 23 7.24 4.92 -0.59
CA GLY A 23 7.50 5.42 0.76
C GLY A 23 6.59 6.59 1.21
N GLY A 24 5.47 6.86 0.50
CA GLY A 24 4.58 7.97 0.82
C GLY A 24 5.10 9.34 0.39
N ALA A 25 6.14 9.38 -0.45
CA ALA A 25 6.64 10.64 -1.00
C ALA A 25 5.63 11.24 -1.99
N GLY A 26 5.22 12.49 -1.72
CA GLY A 26 4.23 13.16 -2.57
C GLY A 26 2.78 12.76 -2.29
N ASP A 27 2.50 12.08 -1.19
CA ASP A 27 1.13 11.80 -0.74
C ASP A 27 0.58 13.04 -0.02
N PHE A 28 -0.47 13.62 -0.57
CA PHE A 28 -1.15 14.77 0.01
C PHE A 28 -2.60 14.43 0.34
N ARG A 29 -2.95 14.62 1.61
CA ARG A 29 -4.35 14.61 2.05
C ARG A 29 -4.95 15.98 1.79
N LEU A 30 -6.10 16.01 1.14
CA LEU A 30 -6.89 17.20 0.85
C LEU A 30 -8.29 17.01 1.44
N ASP A 31 -8.53 17.61 2.60
CA ASP A 31 -9.84 17.60 3.22
C ASP A 31 -10.87 18.50 2.47
N GLU A 32 -12.11 18.54 2.93
CA GLU A 32 -13.17 19.29 2.28
C GLU A 32 -12.83 20.79 2.17
N GLY A 33 -12.20 21.36 3.18
CA GLY A 33 -11.84 22.78 3.26
C GLY A 33 -10.58 23.17 2.51
N ASP A 34 -9.77 22.19 2.12
CA ASP A 34 -8.48 22.45 1.48
C ASP A 34 -8.63 23.07 0.08
N ARG A 35 -7.96 24.20 -0.13
CA ARG A 35 -8.00 25.00 -1.36
C ARG A 35 -6.74 24.81 -2.23
N ASN A 36 -5.80 23.97 -1.83
CA ASN A 36 -4.50 23.83 -2.51
C ASN A 36 -4.53 22.88 -3.72
N LEU A 37 -5.66 22.26 -4.05
CA LEU A 37 -5.75 21.26 -5.12
C LEU A 37 -5.16 21.76 -6.45
N SER A 38 -5.46 23.01 -6.86
CA SER A 38 -4.96 23.55 -8.12
C SER A 38 -3.44 23.73 -8.09
N SER A 39 -2.92 24.30 -6.99
CA SER A 39 -1.48 24.53 -6.83
C SER A 39 -0.69 23.21 -6.75
N LEU A 40 -1.23 22.20 -6.08
CA LEU A 40 -0.61 20.86 -6.02
C LEU A 40 -0.62 20.18 -7.40
N HIS A 41 -1.72 20.31 -8.15
CA HIS A 41 -1.76 19.78 -9.50
C HIS A 41 -0.73 20.47 -10.41
N GLU A 42 -0.60 21.79 -10.35
CA GLU A 42 0.40 22.54 -11.09
C GLU A 42 1.82 22.13 -10.69
N LEU A 43 2.07 21.96 -9.38
CA LEU A 43 3.35 21.48 -8.88
C LEU A 43 3.72 20.13 -9.50
N PHE A 44 2.83 19.13 -9.40
CA PHE A 44 3.09 17.80 -9.95
C PHE A 44 3.29 17.82 -11.46
N THR A 45 2.43 18.52 -12.21
CA THR A 45 2.50 18.57 -13.67
C THR A 45 3.63 19.44 -14.19
N GLY A 46 4.16 20.36 -13.38
CA GLY A 46 5.31 21.19 -13.70
C GLY A 46 6.64 20.43 -13.64
N PHE A 47 6.75 19.43 -12.77
CA PHE A 47 7.98 18.64 -12.61
C PHE A 47 7.96 17.31 -13.36
N SER A 48 6.78 16.74 -13.60
CA SER A 48 6.64 15.42 -14.21
C SER A 48 5.39 15.34 -15.09
N ARG A 49 5.46 14.49 -16.12
CA ARG A 49 4.29 14.08 -16.92
C ARG A 49 3.66 12.79 -16.39
N GLU A 50 4.05 12.34 -15.23
CA GLU A 50 3.52 11.12 -14.62
C GLU A 50 2.05 11.29 -14.24
N PRO A 51 1.24 10.23 -14.41
CA PRO A 51 -0.15 10.24 -13.95
C PRO A 51 -0.24 10.43 -12.44
N LEU A 52 -1.28 11.12 -12.01
CA LEU A 52 -1.64 11.22 -10.60
C LEU A 52 -2.76 10.23 -10.28
N ILE A 53 -2.68 9.61 -9.12
CA ILE A 53 -3.76 8.82 -8.56
C ILE A 53 -4.51 9.62 -7.50
N VAL A 54 -5.84 9.51 -7.50
CA VAL A 54 -6.70 10.11 -6.50
C VAL A 54 -7.49 9.03 -5.82
N GLN A 55 -7.43 8.96 -4.51
CA GLN A 55 -8.12 7.97 -3.69
C GLN A 55 -8.95 8.68 -2.62
N LYS A 56 -10.06 8.04 -2.19
CA LYS A 56 -10.77 8.47 -1.00
C LYS A 56 -9.86 8.30 0.21
N PHE A 57 -9.79 9.30 1.09
CA PHE A 57 -9.12 9.14 2.37
C PHE A 57 -9.86 8.13 3.24
N LEU A 58 -9.12 7.23 3.85
CA LEU A 58 -9.63 6.22 4.77
C LEU A 58 -9.20 6.57 6.20
N PRO A 59 -10.12 7.03 7.07
CA PRO A 59 -9.78 7.43 8.45
C PRO A 59 -9.16 6.31 9.27
N ASP A 60 -9.46 5.04 8.92
CA ASP A 60 -8.93 3.85 9.59
C ASP A 60 -7.40 3.74 9.51
N VAL A 61 -6.73 4.55 8.67
CA VAL A 61 -5.27 4.65 8.64
C VAL A 61 -4.67 5.01 10.00
N SER A 62 -5.45 5.72 10.85
CA SER A 62 -5.04 6.03 12.23
C SER A 62 -4.81 4.78 13.09
N ASN A 63 -5.50 3.67 12.78
CA ASN A 63 -5.34 2.36 13.43
C ASN A 63 -4.22 1.54 12.79
N GLY A 64 -3.65 2.02 11.70
CA GLY A 64 -2.59 1.41 10.94
C GLY A 64 -2.97 1.11 9.50
N ASP A 65 -1.94 0.87 8.73
CA ASP A 65 -1.94 0.43 7.35
C ASP A 65 -1.25 -0.93 7.31
N LYS A 66 -2.04 -1.97 7.10
CA LYS A 66 -1.56 -3.34 7.15
C LYS A 66 -0.82 -3.70 5.86
N ARG A 67 0.47 -4.08 5.97
CA ARG A 67 1.24 -4.69 4.90
C ARG A 67 1.06 -6.20 4.96
N VAL A 68 0.37 -6.77 3.98
CA VAL A 68 0.28 -8.23 3.78
C VAL A 68 1.32 -8.65 2.76
N ILE A 69 2.13 -9.65 3.10
CA ILE A 69 3.13 -10.22 2.21
C ILE A 69 2.56 -11.45 1.53
N LEU A 70 2.68 -11.50 0.19
CA LEU A 70 2.29 -12.64 -0.61
C LEU A 70 3.53 -13.26 -1.28
N VAL A 71 3.57 -14.59 -1.31
CA VAL A 71 4.53 -15.35 -2.09
C VAL A 71 3.77 -16.24 -3.05
N ASN A 72 4.04 -16.12 -4.34
CA ASN A 72 3.33 -16.82 -5.41
C ASN A 72 1.81 -16.68 -5.33
N GLY A 73 1.34 -15.47 -4.99
CA GLY A 73 -0.08 -15.13 -4.88
C GLY A 73 -0.78 -15.62 -3.60
N GLU A 74 -0.05 -16.25 -2.67
CA GLU A 74 -0.60 -16.72 -1.39
C GLU A 74 -0.11 -15.83 -0.24
N PRO A 75 -0.99 -15.40 0.70
CA PRO A 75 -0.57 -14.60 1.83
C PRO A 75 0.22 -15.42 2.84
N VAL A 76 1.42 -14.95 3.18
CA VAL A 76 2.32 -15.63 4.12
C VAL A 76 2.35 -14.98 5.50
N GLY A 77 1.93 -13.72 5.61
CA GLY A 77 1.86 -13.01 6.89
C GLY A 77 1.58 -11.52 6.69
N ALA A 78 1.43 -10.80 7.79
CA ALA A 78 1.15 -9.37 7.78
C ALA A 78 1.85 -8.63 8.93
N ILE A 79 2.13 -7.34 8.70
CA ILE A 79 2.52 -6.40 9.74
C ILE A 79 1.59 -5.19 9.70
N ASN A 80 1.27 -4.61 10.85
CA ASN A 80 0.55 -3.34 10.90
C ASN A 80 1.56 -2.19 11.02
N ARG A 81 1.42 -1.15 10.20
CA ARG A 81 2.27 0.03 10.23
C ARG A 81 1.45 1.18 10.80
N VAL A 82 1.69 1.51 12.06
CA VAL A 82 0.96 2.57 12.76
C VAL A 82 1.64 3.91 12.51
N PRO A 83 0.92 4.93 11.99
CA PRO A 83 1.49 6.25 11.74
C PRO A 83 2.06 6.89 13.03
N ALA A 84 3.08 7.72 12.88
CA ALA A 84 3.53 8.58 13.96
C ALA A 84 2.43 9.60 14.33
N LYS A 85 2.44 10.08 15.57
CA LYS A 85 1.44 11.06 16.04
C LYS A 85 1.47 12.32 15.17
N GLY A 86 0.32 12.66 14.59
CA GLY A 86 0.17 13.82 13.72
C GLY A 86 0.56 13.58 12.25
N GLU A 87 0.99 12.37 11.91
CA GLU A 87 1.28 11.97 10.52
C GLU A 87 0.11 11.13 9.96
N THR A 88 -0.16 11.27 8.67
CA THR A 88 -1.16 10.46 7.97
C THR A 88 -0.51 9.29 7.21
N ARG A 89 0.79 9.35 6.95
CA ARG A 89 1.55 8.30 6.29
C ARG A 89 2.04 7.27 7.30
N SER A 90 1.84 6.01 6.99
CA SER A 90 2.18 4.88 7.84
C SER A 90 3.49 4.18 7.46
N ASN A 91 4.12 4.61 6.36
CA ASN A 91 5.35 4.01 5.87
C ASN A 91 6.47 4.08 6.92
N MET A 92 7.20 2.99 7.10
CA MET A 92 8.30 2.91 8.07
C MET A 92 9.41 3.96 7.82
N HIS A 93 9.62 4.36 6.56
CA HIS A 93 10.60 5.39 6.20
C HIS A 93 10.26 6.80 6.73
N VAL A 94 8.99 7.06 7.01
CA VAL A 94 8.52 8.33 7.56
C VAL A 94 8.13 8.22 9.04
N GLY A 95 8.60 7.19 9.73
CA GLY A 95 8.41 7.00 11.16
C GLY A 95 7.23 6.12 11.56
N GLY A 96 6.60 5.44 10.59
CA GLY A 96 5.60 4.43 10.90
C GLY A 96 6.18 3.29 11.73
N ARG A 97 5.47 2.88 12.78
CA ARG A 97 5.91 1.83 13.70
C ARG A 97 5.31 0.49 13.30
N PRO A 98 6.14 -0.55 13.01
CA PRO A 98 5.63 -1.87 12.72
C PRO A 98 5.15 -2.56 14.00
N GLU A 99 3.97 -3.15 13.94
CA GLU A 99 3.36 -3.95 14.99
C GLU A 99 2.95 -5.32 14.46
N LYS A 100 3.01 -6.32 15.34
CA LYS A 100 2.53 -7.66 15.01
C LYS A 100 1.03 -7.65 14.77
N VAL A 101 0.58 -8.30 13.69
CA VAL A 101 -0.85 -8.47 13.38
C VAL A 101 -1.07 -9.77 12.62
N GLY A 102 -2.21 -10.43 12.86
CA GLY A 102 -2.64 -11.60 12.08
C GLY A 102 -3.43 -11.20 10.83
N LEU A 103 -3.52 -12.14 9.90
CA LEU A 103 -4.40 -12.04 8.73
C LEU A 103 -5.87 -12.19 9.15
N THR A 104 -6.71 -11.24 8.78
CA THR A 104 -8.16 -11.34 8.92
C THR A 104 -8.79 -12.13 7.76
N ASP A 105 -10.06 -12.50 7.89
CA ASP A 105 -10.81 -13.14 6.79
C ASP A 105 -10.90 -12.19 5.59
N ARG A 106 -11.02 -10.88 5.85
CA ARG A 106 -11.04 -9.87 4.78
C ARG A 106 -9.70 -9.78 4.03
N ASP A 107 -8.58 -9.85 4.73
CA ASP A 107 -7.26 -9.90 4.08
C ASP A 107 -7.14 -11.14 3.19
N ARG A 108 -7.61 -12.30 3.66
CA ARG A 108 -7.61 -13.54 2.88
C ARG A 108 -8.51 -13.45 1.65
N GLU A 109 -9.69 -12.86 1.79
CA GLU A 109 -10.60 -12.61 0.66
C GLU A 109 -9.95 -11.72 -0.41
N ILE A 110 -9.31 -10.62 0.00
CA ILE A 110 -8.57 -9.73 -0.90
C ILE A 110 -7.47 -10.51 -1.62
N CYS A 111 -6.63 -11.25 -0.87
CA CYS A 111 -5.54 -12.05 -1.44
C CYS A 111 -6.06 -13.13 -2.42
N ALA A 112 -7.16 -13.80 -2.08
CA ALA A 112 -7.76 -14.80 -2.95
C ALA A 112 -8.25 -14.23 -4.29
N LYS A 113 -8.72 -12.99 -4.29
CA LYS A 113 -9.15 -12.29 -5.52
C LYS A 113 -8.00 -11.90 -6.43
N ILE A 114 -6.89 -11.41 -5.87
CA ILE A 114 -5.76 -10.91 -6.65
C ILE A 114 -4.70 -11.97 -6.94
N GLY A 115 -4.57 -12.98 -6.08
CA GLY A 115 -3.54 -14.02 -6.15
C GLY A 115 -3.43 -14.72 -7.51
N PRO A 116 -4.53 -15.15 -8.14
CA PRO A 116 -4.50 -15.76 -9.47
C PRO A 116 -3.85 -14.87 -10.53
N LEU A 117 -4.20 -13.57 -10.56
CA LEU A 117 -3.63 -12.61 -11.49
C LEU A 117 -2.13 -12.38 -11.23
N LEU A 118 -1.72 -12.32 -9.97
CA LEU A 118 -0.31 -12.18 -9.60
C LEU A 118 0.51 -13.38 -10.08
N ARG A 119 -0.01 -14.60 -9.92
CA ARG A 119 0.63 -15.82 -10.44
C ARG A 119 0.73 -15.83 -11.96
N GLU A 120 -0.35 -15.48 -12.65
CA GLU A 120 -0.38 -15.37 -14.11
C GLU A 120 0.69 -14.39 -14.63
N LYS A 121 0.86 -13.26 -13.93
CA LYS A 121 1.89 -12.26 -14.26
C LYS A 121 3.30 -12.61 -13.78
N GLY A 122 3.51 -13.78 -13.19
CA GLY A 122 4.81 -14.21 -12.67
C GLY A 122 5.30 -13.42 -11.45
N GLN A 123 4.41 -12.72 -10.75
CA GLN A 123 4.74 -11.94 -9.56
C GLN A 123 4.89 -12.87 -8.35
N ILE A 124 6.13 -13.28 -8.07
CA ILE A 124 6.44 -14.22 -6.98
C ILE A 124 6.36 -13.53 -5.62
N PHE A 125 6.93 -12.33 -5.49
CA PHE A 125 7.02 -11.60 -4.23
C PHE A 125 6.26 -10.27 -4.33
N VAL A 126 5.19 -10.15 -3.55
CA VAL A 126 4.29 -8.99 -3.58
C VAL A 126 3.95 -8.55 -2.16
N GLY A 127 3.91 -7.25 -1.93
CA GLY A 127 3.32 -6.66 -0.74
C GLY A 127 2.05 -5.92 -1.12
N ILE A 128 0.97 -6.13 -0.38
CA ILE A 128 -0.23 -5.31 -0.54
C ILE A 128 -0.48 -4.51 0.73
N ASP A 129 -1.09 -3.34 0.56
CA ASP A 129 -1.45 -2.48 1.67
C ASP A 129 -2.97 -2.44 1.84
N VAL A 130 -3.41 -2.64 3.08
CA VAL A 130 -4.84 -2.73 3.43
C VAL A 130 -5.12 -1.80 4.60
N ILE A 131 -6.04 -0.85 4.39
CA ILE A 131 -6.54 0.06 5.43
C ILE A 131 -8.01 -0.28 5.69
N GLY A 132 -8.34 -0.70 6.91
CA GLY A 132 -9.66 -1.25 7.21
C GLY A 132 -9.96 -2.45 6.30
N ASP A 133 -11.02 -2.37 5.51
CA ASP A 133 -11.46 -3.42 4.59
C ASP A 133 -11.00 -3.20 3.14
N TYR A 134 -10.15 -2.21 2.87
CA TYR A 134 -9.83 -1.77 1.52
C TYR A 134 -8.37 -2.01 1.16
N LEU A 135 -8.17 -2.67 0.01
CA LEU A 135 -6.88 -2.71 -0.68
C LEU A 135 -6.55 -1.30 -1.21
N THR A 136 -5.42 -0.76 -0.80
CA THR A 136 -4.98 0.61 -1.17
C THR A 136 -3.81 0.63 -2.14
N GLU A 137 -2.93 -0.38 -2.05
CA GLU A 137 -1.74 -0.51 -2.92
C GLU A 137 -1.39 -1.98 -3.18
N ILE A 138 -0.76 -2.21 -4.35
CA ILE A 138 -0.08 -3.46 -4.70
C ILE A 138 1.36 -3.12 -5.05
N ASN A 139 2.31 -3.61 -4.25
CA ASN A 139 3.73 -3.33 -4.39
C ASN A 139 4.44 -4.57 -4.96
N VAL A 140 4.92 -4.46 -6.20
CA VAL A 140 5.56 -5.57 -6.93
C VAL A 140 7.08 -5.44 -7.06
N THR A 141 7.64 -4.33 -6.59
CA THR A 141 9.08 -4.08 -6.62
C THR A 141 9.61 -3.95 -5.19
N SER A 142 10.33 -4.96 -4.72
CA SER A 142 11.00 -4.97 -3.41
C SER A 142 10.15 -4.51 -2.22
N PRO A 143 8.93 -5.07 -1.99
CA PRO A 143 8.14 -4.68 -0.84
C PRO A 143 8.88 -4.95 0.47
N THR A 144 8.78 -4.00 1.40
CA THR A 144 9.37 -4.10 2.75
C THR A 144 8.47 -4.90 3.69
N GLY A 145 9.02 -5.35 4.83
CA GLY A 145 8.25 -6.01 5.90
C GLY A 145 8.65 -7.46 6.18
N ILE A 146 9.54 -8.07 5.38
CA ILE A 146 9.95 -9.46 5.58
C ILE A 146 10.78 -9.66 6.87
N GLN A 147 11.61 -8.69 7.24
CA GLN A 147 12.41 -8.74 8.46
C GLN A 147 11.52 -8.62 9.72
N GLU A 148 10.48 -7.78 9.63
CA GLU A 148 9.50 -7.62 10.67
C GLU A 148 8.68 -8.89 10.86
N LEU A 149 8.25 -9.55 9.77
CA LEU A 149 7.56 -10.85 9.86
C LEU A 149 8.42 -11.94 10.49
N GLU A 150 9.69 -12.01 10.12
CA GLU A 150 10.60 -12.97 10.73
C GLU A 150 10.76 -12.70 12.23
N ARG A 151 10.94 -11.44 12.62
CA ARG A 151 11.08 -11.02 14.02
C ARG A 151 9.82 -11.27 14.85
N PHE A 152 8.63 -11.05 14.28
CA PHE A 152 7.36 -11.15 15.02
C PHE A 152 6.77 -12.56 15.03
N ASP A 153 6.91 -13.29 13.92
CA ASP A 153 6.21 -14.56 13.69
C ASP A 153 7.14 -15.73 13.35
N GLY A 154 8.45 -15.49 13.24
CA GLY A 154 9.43 -16.51 12.84
C GLY A 154 9.26 -16.97 11.38
N ILE A 155 8.58 -16.19 10.54
CA ILE A 155 8.31 -16.55 9.14
C ILE A 155 9.50 -16.14 8.27
N ASN A 156 10.26 -17.11 7.77
CA ASN A 156 11.31 -16.88 6.79
C ASN A 156 10.71 -16.73 5.38
N VAL A 157 10.38 -15.49 5.02
CA VAL A 157 9.79 -15.17 3.70
C VAL A 157 10.80 -15.44 2.56
N ALA A 158 12.08 -15.18 2.79
CA ALA A 158 13.13 -15.39 1.78
C ALA A 158 13.21 -16.86 1.38
N GLU A 159 13.16 -17.78 2.34
CA GLU A 159 13.10 -19.22 2.07
C GLU A 159 11.89 -19.61 1.21
N LYS A 160 10.72 -19.08 1.54
CA LYS A 160 9.50 -19.33 0.76
C LYS A 160 9.61 -18.84 -0.69
N ILE A 161 10.25 -17.68 -0.90
CA ILE A 161 10.50 -17.15 -2.23
C ILE A 161 11.41 -18.09 -3.02
N TRP A 162 12.51 -18.54 -2.40
CA TRP A 162 13.46 -19.47 -3.03
C TRP A 162 12.83 -20.81 -3.38
N GLN A 163 12.02 -21.39 -2.49
CA GLN A 163 11.28 -22.64 -2.77
C GLN A 163 10.41 -22.51 -4.02
N VAL A 164 9.72 -21.36 -4.20
CA VAL A 164 8.91 -21.11 -5.40
C VAL A 164 9.77 -20.96 -6.65
N ILE A 165 10.92 -20.27 -6.56
CA ILE A 165 11.83 -20.09 -7.69
C ILE A 165 12.40 -21.44 -8.14
N GLU A 166 12.85 -22.27 -7.22
CA GLU A 166 13.38 -23.60 -7.48
C GLU A 166 12.35 -24.51 -8.12
N ALA A 167 11.12 -24.54 -7.57
CA ALA A 167 10.02 -25.33 -8.12
C ALA A 167 9.62 -24.93 -9.56
N LYS A 168 9.87 -23.68 -9.96
CA LYS A 168 9.60 -23.20 -11.34
C LYS A 168 10.71 -23.53 -12.32
N ARG A 169 11.88 -23.95 -11.85
CA ARG A 169 13.05 -24.35 -12.69
C ARG A 169 13.09 -25.85 -12.96
N SER A 170 12.33 -26.63 -12.17
CA SER A 170 12.16 -28.07 -12.35
C SER A 170 11.14 -28.38 -13.42
#